data_0be99773ae54c1ff5ec89bb73ce80f4b
#
_entry.id   0be99773ae54c1ff5ec89bb73ce80f4b
#
_cell.length_a   1.000
_cell.length_b   1.000
_cell.length_c   1.000
_cell.angle_alpha   90.00
_cell.angle_beta   90.00
_cell.angle_gamma   90.00
#
_symmetry.space_group_name_H-M   'P 1'
#
loop_
_entity.id
_entity.type
_entity.pdbx_description
1 polymer ?
#
loop_
_entity_poly.entity_id
_entity_poly.type
_entity_poly.pdbx_seq_one_letter_code
_entity_poly.pdbx_strand_id
1 'polypeptide(L)'
;MLKDNRRAYEHEQIMRDYDMVIKLNPGFVYAYFNRANLRCAQRDFRAAIVDYNEAIERDPEFAEAYYNRGLARLSQGDVNRGIADLSKAGELGIYNAYSIIKRMTSR
;
A
#
# COMPACT_ATOMS: atom_id res chain seq x y z
N MET A 1 10.06 25.43 -6.42
CA MET A 1 10.66 25.67 -5.14
C MET A 1 9.67 25.86 -4.03
N LEU A 2 8.93 26.96 -3.99
CA LEU A 2 7.87 27.11 -3.00
C LEU A 2 6.84 25.98 -3.10
N LYS A 3 6.53 25.57 -4.33
CA LYS A 3 5.59 24.51 -4.62
C LYS A 3 6.04 23.17 -4.02
N ASP A 4 7.32 22.84 -4.18
CA ASP A 4 7.87 21.60 -3.67
C ASP A 4 7.91 21.60 -2.14
N ASN A 5 8.25 22.74 -1.53
CA ASN A 5 8.27 22.89 -0.09
C ASN A 5 6.88 22.76 0.51
N ARG A 6 5.86 23.30 -0.17
CA ARG A 6 4.48 23.18 0.28
C ARG A 6 4.02 21.73 0.26
N ARG A 7 4.31 20.99 -0.80
CA ARG A 7 3.93 19.59 -0.93
C ARG A 7 4.58 18.75 0.16
N ALA A 8 5.87 18.95 0.40
CA ALA A 8 6.58 18.23 1.45
C ALA A 8 5.97 18.53 2.82
N TYR A 9 5.66 19.79 3.08
CA TYR A 9 5.02 20.19 4.33
C TYR A 9 3.66 19.54 4.50
N GLU A 10 2.86 19.53 3.44
CA GLU A 10 1.52 18.92 3.47
C GLU A 10 1.61 17.41 3.74
N HIS A 11 2.56 16.71 3.10
CA HIS A 11 2.80 15.28 3.33
C HIS A 11 3.19 15.03 4.78
N GLU A 12 4.09 15.84 5.33
CA GLU A 12 4.51 15.69 6.72
C GLU A 12 3.33 15.87 7.67
N GLN A 13 2.47 16.86 7.41
CA GLN A 13 1.32 17.11 8.26
C GLN A 13 0.33 15.94 8.21
N ILE A 14 0.06 15.42 7.03
CA ILE A 14 -0.83 14.27 6.86
C ILE A 14 -0.25 13.04 7.55
N MET A 15 1.05 12.81 7.45
CA MET A 15 1.72 11.70 8.14
C MET A 15 1.57 11.80 9.65
N ARG A 16 1.73 13.00 10.21
CA ARG A 16 1.52 13.21 11.63
C ARG A 16 0.10 12.92 12.05
N ASP A 17 -0.87 13.27 11.21
CA ASP A 17 -2.28 13.00 11.48
C ASP A 17 -2.54 11.49 11.51
N TYR A 18 -1.98 10.73 10.55
CA TYR A 18 -2.10 9.27 10.57
C TYR A 18 -1.42 8.66 11.79
N ASP A 19 -0.23 9.15 12.14
CA ASP A 19 0.49 8.67 13.33
C ASP A 19 -0.36 8.87 14.59
N MET A 20 -1.02 10.02 14.69
CA MET A 20 -1.88 10.31 15.83
C MET A 20 -3.11 9.40 15.87
N VAL A 21 -3.75 9.17 14.72
CA VAL A 21 -4.91 8.28 14.64
C VAL A 21 -4.51 6.87 15.07
N ILE A 22 -3.37 6.38 14.60
CA ILE A 22 -2.88 5.05 14.94
C ILE A 22 -2.56 4.95 16.43
N LYS A 23 -1.97 6.00 16.99
CA LYS A 23 -1.65 6.04 18.41
C LYS A 23 -2.92 5.97 19.27
N LEU A 24 -3.97 6.69 18.86
CA LEU A 24 -5.23 6.74 19.60
C LEU A 24 -6.10 5.52 19.37
N ASN A 25 -6.00 4.90 18.19
CA ASN A 25 -6.79 3.74 17.83
C ASN A 25 -5.96 2.77 16.99
N PRO A 26 -5.11 1.94 17.64
CA PRO A 26 -4.22 1.02 16.92
C PRO A 26 -4.93 -0.05 16.07
N GLY A 27 -6.22 -0.23 16.28
CA GLY A 27 -7.02 -1.18 15.51
C GLY A 27 -7.65 -0.57 14.27
N PHE A 28 -7.45 0.70 14.00
CA PHE A 28 -8.09 1.35 12.87
C PHE A 28 -7.34 1.04 11.57
N VAL A 29 -7.83 0.03 10.87
CA VAL A 29 -7.19 -0.57 9.69
C VAL A 29 -6.91 0.47 8.60
N TYR A 30 -7.87 1.36 8.34
CA TYR A 30 -7.74 2.34 7.26
C TYR A 30 -6.62 3.34 7.48
N ALA A 31 -6.26 3.63 8.73
CA ALA A 31 -5.16 4.54 9.00
C ALA A 31 -3.82 3.96 8.51
N TYR A 32 -3.61 2.67 8.74
CA TYR A 32 -2.41 1.98 8.21
C TYR A 32 -2.42 1.96 6.69
N PHE A 33 -3.56 1.62 6.11
CA PHE A 33 -3.72 1.53 4.66
C PHE A 33 -3.45 2.89 4.00
N ASN A 34 -4.06 3.94 4.53
CA ASN A 34 -3.91 5.28 3.97
C ASN A 34 -2.48 5.81 4.15
N ARG A 35 -1.85 5.52 5.29
CA ARG A 35 -0.44 5.91 5.49
C ARG A 35 0.47 5.17 4.52
N ALA A 36 0.20 3.88 4.29
CA ALA A 36 0.93 3.10 3.29
C ALA A 36 0.80 3.71 1.90
N ASN A 37 -0.42 4.10 1.52
CA ASN A 37 -0.65 4.71 0.20
C ASN A 37 0.14 6.02 0.05
N LEU A 38 0.19 6.83 1.10
CA LEU A 38 0.97 8.07 1.07
C LEU A 38 2.47 7.77 0.94
N ARG A 39 2.95 6.74 1.65
CA ARG A 39 4.35 6.31 1.53
C ARG A 39 4.68 5.81 0.13
N CYS A 40 3.76 5.10 -0.52
CA CYS A 40 3.92 4.72 -1.92
C CYS A 40 4.03 5.93 -2.82
N ALA A 41 3.20 6.96 -2.59
CA ALA A 41 3.26 8.19 -3.37
C ALA A 41 4.61 8.90 -3.21
N GLN A 42 5.25 8.73 -2.06
CA GLN A 42 6.59 9.24 -1.79
C GLN A 42 7.69 8.29 -2.27
N ARG A 43 7.31 7.17 -2.89
CA ARG A 43 8.18 6.09 -3.36
C ARG A 43 8.97 5.41 -2.22
N ASP A 44 8.46 5.48 -1.01
CA ASP A 44 8.99 4.75 0.14
C ASP A 44 8.24 3.42 0.27
N PHE A 45 8.52 2.51 -0.66
CA PHE A 45 7.80 1.24 -0.76
C PHE A 45 8.05 0.33 0.44
N ARG A 46 9.25 0.39 0.99
CA ARG A 46 9.61 -0.44 2.14
C ARG A 46 8.72 -0.11 3.35
N ALA A 47 8.61 1.16 3.68
CA ALA A 47 7.76 1.61 4.79
C ALA A 47 6.27 1.38 4.48
N ALA A 48 5.87 1.56 3.21
CA ALA A 48 4.50 1.30 2.80
C ALA A 48 4.12 -0.17 3.02
N ILE A 49 5.01 -1.10 2.66
CA ILE A 49 4.75 -2.53 2.84
C ILE A 49 4.56 -2.88 4.31
N VAL A 50 5.34 -2.28 5.21
CA VAL A 50 5.16 -2.49 6.66
C VAL A 50 3.75 -2.09 7.07
N ASP A 51 3.25 -0.95 6.58
CA ASP A 51 1.89 -0.50 6.91
C ASP A 51 0.81 -1.37 6.28
N TYR A 52 1.00 -1.83 5.04
CA TYR A 52 0.06 -2.79 4.45
C TYR A 52 0.02 -4.09 5.23
N ASN A 53 1.17 -4.56 5.73
CA ASN A 53 1.22 -5.73 6.58
C ASN A 53 0.36 -5.56 7.83
N GLU A 54 0.44 -4.38 8.46
CA GLU A 54 -0.39 -4.08 9.63
C GLU A 54 -1.87 -4.09 9.29
N ALA A 55 -2.24 -3.50 8.15
CA ALA A 55 -3.63 -3.48 7.70
C ALA A 55 -4.14 -4.89 7.43
N ILE A 56 -3.36 -5.71 6.75
CA ILE A 56 -3.75 -7.08 6.39
C ILE A 56 -3.83 -7.98 7.63
N GLU A 57 -2.93 -7.79 8.58
CA GLU A 57 -2.97 -8.54 9.83
C GLU A 57 -4.29 -8.31 10.57
N ARG A 58 -4.79 -7.09 10.55
CA ARG A 58 -6.04 -6.73 11.20
C ARG A 58 -7.28 -7.07 10.39
N ASP A 59 -7.16 -7.06 9.06
CA ASP A 59 -8.24 -7.43 8.15
C ASP A 59 -7.67 -8.28 7.00
N PRO A 60 -7.62 -9.61 7.18
CA PRO A 60 -7.07 -10.51 6.16
C PRO A 60 -7.85 -10.56 4.84
N GLU A 61 -9.02 -9.95 4.78
CA GLU A 61 -9.84 -9.88 3.56
C GLU A 61 -9.82 -8.51 2.92
N PHE A 62 -8.88 -7.66 3.33
CA PHE A 62 -8.75 -6.30 2.77
C PHE A 62 -8.09 -6.37 1.40
N ALA A 63 -8.91 -6.56 0.37
CA ALA A 63 -8.46 -6.80 -1.01
C ALA A 63 -7.54 -5.70 -1.53
N GLU A 64 -7.88 -4.43 -1.30
CA GLU A 64 -7.11 -3.30 -1.79
C GLU A 64 -5.72 -3.24 -1.16
N ALA A 65 -5.57 -3.69 0.08
CA ALA A 65 -4.27 -3.72 0.73
C ALA A 65 -3.34 -4.75 0.08
N TYR A 66 -3.87 -5.93 -0.27
CA TYR A 66 -3.08 -6.91 -1.03
C TYR A 66 -2.71 -6.35 -2.41
N TYR A 67 -3.67 -5.72 -3.08
CA TYR A 67 -3.44 -5.15 -4.40
C TYR A 67 -2.31 -4.12 -4.36
N ASN A 68 -2.41 -3.16 -3.45
CA ASN A 68 -1.42 -2.08 -3.36
C ASN A 68 -0.08 -2.59 -2.86
N ARG A 69 -0.07 -3.56 -1.93
CA ARG A 69 1.19 -4.18 -1.48
C ARG A 69 1.86 -4.93 -2.62
N GLY A 70 1.06 -5.62 -3.43
CA GLY A 70 1.57 -6.30 -4.61
C GLY A 70 2.25 -5.35 -5.58
N LEU A 71 1.61 -4.22 -5.87
CA LEU A 71 2.20 -3.20 -6.75
C LEU A 71 3.49 -2.61 -6.14
N ALA A 72 3.49 -2.38 -4.83
CA ALA A 72 4.68 -1.89 -4.14
C ALA A 72 5.84 -2.90 -4.23
N ARG A 73 5.54 -4.19 -4.07
CA ARG A 73 6.54 -5.26 -4.21
C ARG A 73 7.08 -5.35 -5.63
N LEU A 74 6.21 -5.22 -6.63
CA LEU A 74 6.65 -5.15 -8.03
C LEU A 74 7.59 -3.96 -8.26
N SER A 75 7.27 -2.83 -7.66
CA SER A 75 8.11 -1.63 -7.77
C SER A 75 9.48 -1.83 -7.14
N GLN A 76 9.60 -2.71 -6.16
CA GLN A 76 10.88 -3.08 -5.56
C GLN A 76 11.60 -4.21 -6.33
N GLY A 77 10.99 -4.74 -7.37
CA GLY A 77 11.55 -5.86 -8.12
C GLY A 77 11.25 -7.23 -7.51
N ASP A 78 10.42 -7.29 -6.47
CA ASP A 78 10.02 -8.55 -5.84
C ASP A 78 8.81 -9.12 -6.58
N VAL A 79 9.08 -9.70 -7.74
CA VAL A 79 8.04 -10.13 -8.68
C VAL A 79 7.20 -11.27 -8.08
N ASN A 80 7.84 -12.24 -7.46
CA ASN A 80 7.14 -13.43 -6.96
C ASN A 80 6.13 -13.07 -5.87
N ARG A 81 6.52 -12.28 -4.87
CA ARG A 81 5.59 -11.87 -3.82
C ARG A 81 4.58 -10.86 -4.32
N GLY A 82 4.97 -10.02 -5.27
CA GLY A 82 4.04 -9.09 -5.90
C GLY A 82 2.91 -9.82 -6.61
N ILE A 83 3.24 -10.85 -7.39
CA ILE A 83 2.25 -11.66 -8.09
C ILE A 83 1.36 -12.40 -7.09
N ALA A 84 1.93 -12.94 -6.02
CA ALA A 84 1.14 -13.62 -4.99
C ALA A 84 0.11 -12.69 -4.37
N ASP A 85 0.48 -11.44 -4.08
CA ASP A 85 -0.44 -10.45 -3.53
C ASP A 85 -1.54 -10.07 -4.54
N LEU A 86 -1.18 -9.90 -5.81
CA LEU A 86 -2.16 -9.61 -6.85
C LEU A 86 -3.13 -10.77 -7.03
N SER A 87 -2.64 -12.00 -6.94
CA SER A 87 -3.49 -13.18 -7.00
C SER A 87 -4.50 -13.18 -5.85
N LYS A 88 -4.04 -12.88 -4.64
CA LYS A 88 -4.92 -12.79 -3.48
C LYS A 88 -5.96 -11.67 -3.65
N ALA A 89 -5.55 -10.52 -4.14
CA ALA A 89 -6.46 -9.42 -4.42
C ALA A 89 -7.53 -9.83 -5.43
N GLY A 90 -7.14 -10.56 -6.48
CA GLY A 90 -8.08 -11.07 -7.47
C GLY A 90 -9.07 -12.04 -6.86
N GLU A 91 -8.60 -12.96 -6.01
CA GLU A 91 -9.47 -13.90 -5.30
C GLU A 91 -10.49 -13.17 -4.41
N LEU A 92 -10.11 -12.04 -3.87
CA LEU A 92 -10.97 -11.22 -3.01
C LEU A 92 -11.85 -10.23 -3.79
N GLY A 93 -11.81 -10.26 -5.12
CA GLY A 93 -12.74 -9.51 -5.95
C GLY A 93 -12.16 -8.39 -6.80
N ILE A 94 -10.87 -8.11 -6.70
CA ILE A 94 -10.23 -7.12 -7.57
C ILE A 94 -9.74 -7.83 -8.82
N TYR A 95 -10.67 -8.05 -9.75
CA TYR A 95 -10.42 -8.92 -10.91
C TYR A 95 -9.38 -8.37 -11.89
N ASN A 96 -9.21 -7.04 -11.97
CA ASN A 96 -8.18 -6.48 -12.84
C ASN A 96 -6.76 -6.85 -12.40
N ALA A 97 -6.57 -7.35 -11.19
CA ALA A 97 -5.28 -7.87 -10.74
C ALA A 97 -4.80 -9.01 -11.63
N TYR A 98 -5.72 -9.84 -12.12
CA TYR A 98 -5.37 -10.95 -13.02
C TYR A 98 -4.81 -10.45 -14.35
N SER A 99 -5.29 -9.31 -14.83
CA SER A 99 -4.74 -8.68 -16.05
C SER A 99 -3.30 -8.26 -15.87
N ILE A 100 -2.98 -7.74 -14.69
CA ILE A 100 -1.60 -7.36 -14.38
C ILE A 100 -0.71 -8.59 -14.33
N ILE A 101 -1.16 -9.65 -13.64
CA ILE A 101 -0.41 -10.91 -13.56
C ILE A 101 -0.15 -11.46 -14.96
N LYS A 102 -1.16 -11.45 -15.81
CA LYS A 102 -1.03 -11.94 -17.19
C LYS A 102 0.03 -11.16 -17.94
N ARG A 103 0.05 -9.84 -17.83
CA ARG A 103 1.07 -9.01 -18.47
C ARG A 103 2.47 -9.28 -17.93
N MET A 104 2.59 -9.60 -16.65
CA MET A 104 3.89 -9.88 -16.02
C MET A 104 4.43 -11.25 -16.42
N THR A 105 3.55 -12.20 -16.74
CA THR A 105 3.94 -13.59 -17.02
C THR A 105 3.85 -13.97 -18.50
N SER A 106 3.23 -13.15 -19.34
CA SER A 106 3.15 -13.37 -20.79
C SER A 106 4.41 -12.92 -21.50
N ARG A 107 4.71 -13.60 -22.60
CA ARG A 107 5.81 -13.23 -23.49
C ARG A 107 5.33 -12.94 -24.89
#